data_30925b02e415c7ac9fc8208e82b6580e
#
_entry.id   30925b02e415c7ac9fc8208e82b6580e
#
_cell.length_a   1.000
_cell.length_b   1.000
_cell.length_c   1.000
_cell.angle_alpha   90.00
_cell.angle_beta   90.00
_cell.angle_gamma   90.00
#
_symmetry.space_group_name_H-M   'P 1'
#
loop_
_entity.id
_entity.type
_entity.pdbx_description
1 polymer ?
#
loop_
_entity_poly.entity_id
_entity_poly.type
_entity_poly.pdbx_seq_one_letter_code
_entity_poly.pdbx_strand_id
1 'polypeptide(L)'
;MSFLYVDATVPLGALTPVCETDPPVSVERISSFDEGGSCNITRIALSVHAGTHLDAPCHFLPDGASVEQLDPDALCGPAFVMDLRDVAGAIEPANLEGLPRCERLILRTANTSRSLMRSRNFTRDYAHLSLSAAKILIDRGIRLVGIDYLSVERFAPSEPAVHRALLRAGIIPVEGLDLTDVEPGWWELLCLPLKIAGSDGSPVRALFRRPAGQGGRLRAR
;
A
#
# COMPACT_ATOMS: atom_id res chain seq x y z
N MET A 1 7.16 23.33 14.65
CA MET A 1 5.82 22.68 14.58
C MET A 1 6.00 21.22 14.91
N SER A 2 5.20 20.64 15.83
CA SER A 2 5.19 19.21 16.08
C SER A 2 4.22 18.51 15.12
N PHE A 3 4.52 17.25 14.75
CA PHE A 3 3.66 16.42 13.92
C PHE A 3 3.18 15.21 14.69
N LEU A 4 1.93 14.81 14.45
CA LEU A 4 1.45 13.49 14.76
C LEU A 4 1.85 12.58 13.59
N TYR A 5 2.48 11.43 13.90
CA TYR A 5 2.79 10.38 12.95
C TYR A 5 1.97 9.14 13.25
N VAL A 6 1.42 8.50 12.23
CA VAL A 6 0.79 7.20 12.28
C VAL A 6 1.52 6.28 11.30
N ASP A 7 1.98 5.14 11.80
CA ASP A 7 2.66 4.13 11.00
C ASP A 7 1.64 3.09 10.53
N ALA A 8 1.40 3.04 9.24
CA ALA A 8 0.49 2.10 8.61
C ALA A 8 1.22 0.87 8.01
N THR A 9 2.44 0.61 8.46
CA THR A 9 3.26 -0.48 7.95
C THR A 9 3.14 -1.71 8.81
N VAL A 10 2.87 -2.88 8.22
CA VAL A 10 2.97 -4.14 8.95
C VAL A 10 4.43 -4.55 9.14
N PRO A 11 4.82 -5.06 10.31
CA PRO A 11 6.18 -5.56 10.53
C PRO A 11 6.51 -6.72 9.59
N LEU A 12 7.74 -6.72 9.03
CA LEU A 12 8.27 -7.84 8.26
C LEU A 12 8.82 -8.93 9.20
N GLY A 13 8.32 -10.14 9.06
CA GLY A 13 8.71 -11.30 9.86
C GLY A 13 7.85 -12.52 9.57
N ALA A 14 7.94 -13.55 10.40
CA ALA A 14 7.24 -14.83 10.20
C ALA A 14 5.70 -14.72 10.20
N LEU A 15 5.15 -13.62 10.71
CA LEU A 15 3.70 -13.37 10.76
C LEU A 15 3.23 -12.37 9.71
N THR A 16 4.11 -11.87 8.84
CA THR A 16 3.76 -10.95 7.77
C THR A 16 2.75 -11.61 6.83
N PRO A 17 1.60 -10.98 6.56
CA PRO A 17 0.69 -11.48 5.54
C PRO A 17 1.36 -11.44 4.18
N VAL A 18 1.18 -12.52 3.43
CA VAL A 18 1.63 -12.64 2.03
C VAL A 18 0.52 -13.27 1.21
N CYS A 19 0.52 -13.04 -0.11
CA CYS A 19 -0.36 -13.75 -1.01
C CYS A 19 -0.08 -15.26 -0.93
N GLU A 20 -1.10 -16.10 -1.13
CA GLU A 20 -0.96 -17.56 -1.02
C GLU A 20 0.03 -18.17 -2.04
N THR A 21 0.34 -17.44 -3.11
CA THR A 21 1.30 -17.82 -4.14
C THR A 21 2.73 -17.41 -3.84
N ASP A 22 2.92 -16.54 -2.86
CA ASP A 22 4.22 -15.94 -2.55
C ASP A 22 4.96 -16.72 -1.45
N PRO A 23 6.31 -16.71 -1.49
CA PRO A 23 7.10 -17.29 -0.43
C PRO A 23 6.90 -16.53 0.89
N PRO A 24 6.96 -17.21 2.04
CA PRO A 24 6.88 -16.55 3.34
C PRO A 24 8.11 -15.66 3.58
N VAL A 25 7.91 -14.63 4.41
CA VAL A 25 9.02 -13.77 4.86
C VAL A 25 9.93 -14.55 5.81
N SER A 26 11.23 -14.56 5.52
CA SER A 26 12.28 -15.10 6.38
C SER A 26 13.17 -13.98 6.90
N VAL A 27 13.32 -13.92 8.23
CA VAL A 27 14.25 -13.02 8.93
C VAL A 27 15.16 -13.90 9.77
N GLU A 28 16.43 -13.95 9.41
CA GLU A 28 17.41 -14.84 10.01
C GLU A 28 18.58 -14.05 10.63
N ARG A 29 18.91 -14.37 11.87
CA ARG A 29 20.11 -13.86 12.52
C ARG A 29 21.29 -14.72 12.14
N ILE A 30 22.15 -14.24 11.22
CA ILE A 30 23.32 -14.98 10.70
C ILE A 30 24.60 -14.73 11.50
N SER A 31 24.59 -13.75 12.42
CA SER A 31 25.61 -13.52 13.45
C SER A 31 24.96 -12.84 14.64
N SER A 32 25.32 -13.20 15.84
CA SER A 32 24.82 -12.56 17.06
C SER A 32 25.88 -12.52 18.17
N PHE A 33 25.73 -11.54 19.08
CA PHE A 33 26.54 -11.46 20.29
C PHE A 33 26.37 -12.71 21.18
N ASP A 34 25.13 -13.26 21.22
CA ASP A 34 24.80 -14.43 22.05
C ASP A 34 25.53 -15.70 21.58
N GLU A 35 25.97 -15.75 20.33
CA GLU A 35 26.74 -16.84 19.72
C GLU A 35 28.22 -16.50 19.58
N GLY A 36 28.70 -15.48 20.30
CA GLY A 36 30.12 -15.06 20.30
C GLY A 36 30.53 -14.21 19.11
N GLY A 37 29.61 -13.75 18.30
CA GLY A 37 29.87 -12.80 17.23
C GLY A 37 30.22 -11.40 17.74
N SER A 38 30.99 -10.64 16.96
CA SER A 38 31.34 -9.25 17.26
C SER A 38 30.24 -8.25 16.95
N CYS A 39 29.17 -8.67 16.21
CA CYS A 39 28.02 -7.86 15.85
C CYS A 39 26.80 -8.74 15.53
N ASN A 40 25.63 -8.10 15.54
CA ASN A 40 24.39 -8.72 15.03
C ASN A 40 24.26 -8.45 13.53
N ILE A 41 24.10 -9.51 12.74
CA ILE A 41 23.83 -9.43 11.29
C ILE A 41 22.54 -10.18 11.00
N THR A 42 21.62 -9.51 10.32
CA THR A 42 20.33 -10.09 9.93
C THR A 42 20.24 -10.20 8.43
N ARG A 43 19.82 -11.36 7.93
CA ARG A 43 19.46 -11.61 6.54
C ARG A 43 17.94 -11.62 6.42
N ILE A 44 17.41 -11.01 5.36
CA ILE A 44 15.98 -11.01 5.04
C ILE A 44 15.81 -11.62 3.65
N ALA A 45 14.84 -12.53 3.51
CA ALA A 45 14.39 -13.05 2.23
C ALA A 45 12.87 -12.97 2.19
N LEU A 46 12.31 -12.37 1.12
CA LEU A 46 10.87 -12.14 0.96
C LEU A 46 10.52 -11.89 -0.51
N SER A 47 9.24 -12.07 -0.87
CA SER A 47 8.67 -11.45 -2.06
C SER A 47 8.62 -9.94 -1.86
N VAL A 48 8.91 -9.15 -2.89
CA VAL A 48 8.79 -7.68 -2.83
C VAL A 48 7.36 -7.22 -2.60
N HIS A 49 6.38 -8.12 -2.78
CA HIS A 49 4.95 -7.93 -2.53
C HIS A 49 4.49 -8.44 -1.14
N ALA A 50 5.42 -8.67 -0.21
CA ALA A 50 5.10 -9.10 1.13
C ALA A 50 4.70 -7.92 2.04
N GLY A 51 3.60 -8.08 2.78
CA GLY A 51 3.16 -7.08 3.76
C GLY A 51 2.77 -5.76 3.14
N THR A 52 3.26 -4.64 3.69
CA THR A 52 3.02 -3.30 3.13
C THR A 52 4.04 -3.00 2.04
N HIS A 53 3.58 -2.87 0.82
CA HIS A 53 4.43 -2.74 -0.37
C HIS A 53 3.80 -1.82 -1.42
N LEU A 54 4.53 -1.53 -2.48
CA LEU A 54 4.02 -0.91 -3.69
C LEU A 54 4.42 -1.73 -4.92
N ASP A 55 3.61 -1.62 -5.98
CA ASP A 55 3.87 -2.20 -7.28
C ASP A 55 4.51 -1.20 -8.21
N ALA A 56 5.57 -1.62 -8.91
CA ALA A 56 6.10 -0.88 -10.04
C ALA A 56 5.39 -1.30 -11.35
N PRO A 57 5.37 -0.44 -12.37
CA PRO A 57 4.73 -0.75 -13.67
C PRO A 57 5.15 -2.09 -14.28
N CYS A 58 6.43 -2.49 -14.15
CA CYS A 58 6.92 -3.74 -14.72
C CYS A 58 6.34 -5.01 -14.05
N HIS A 59 5.61 -4.89 -12.92
CA HIS A 59 4.93 -6.02 -12.32
C HIS A 59 3.87 -6.64 -13.25
N PHE A 60 3.10 -5.81 -13.95
CA PHE A 60 2.04 -6.28 -14.86
C PHE A 60 2.20 -5.79 -16.32
N LEU A 61 3.20 -4.96 -16.61
CA LEU A 61 3.47 -4.40 -17.91
C LEU A 61 4.89 -4.81 -18.35
N PRO A 62 5.07 -5.60 -19.43
CA PRO A 62 6.39 -6.12 -19.84
C PRO A 62 7.46 -5.03 -20.04
N ASP A 63 7.05 -3.85 -20.54
CA ASP A 63 7.94 -2.72 -20.79
C ASP A 63 7.78 -1.62 -19.72
N GLY A 64 7.24 -1.97 -18.56
CA GLY A 64 6.99 -1.05 -17.46
C GLY A 64 8.27 -0.63 -16.74
N ALA A 65 8.25 0.56 -16.16
CA ALA A 65 9.33 1.04 -15.30
C ALA A 65 9.46 0.17 -14.05
N SER A 66 10.68 -0.04 -13.59
CA SER A 66 11.01 -0.72 -12.34
C SER A 66 11.01 0.27 -11.14
N VAL A 67 11.07 -0.26 -9.92
CA VAL A 67 10.84 0.50 -8.69
C VAL A 67 11.80 1.68 -8.50
N GLU A 68 13.07 1.52 -8.89
CA GLU A 68 14.08 2.58 -8.77
C GLU A 68 13.88 3.76 -9.73
N GLN A 69 12.99 3.59 -10.72
CA GLN A 69 12.63 4.61 -11.70
C GLN A 69 11.37 5.40 -11.32
N LEU A 70 10.68 5.01 -10.25
CA LEU A 70 9.47 5.69 -9.81
C LEU A 70 9.79 7.11 -9.34
N ASP A 71 8.89 8.05 -9.70
CA ASP A 71 8.98 9.44 -9.26
C ASP A 71 8.62 9.56 -7.77
N PRO A 72 9.57 9.99 -6.89
CA PRO A 72 9.28 10.18 -5.46
C PRO A 72 8.14 11.17 -5.19
N ASP A 73 7.90 12.12 -6.09
CA ASP A 73 6.80 13.06 -6.01
C ASP A 73 5.42 12.38 -6.11
N ALA A 74 5.32 11.22 -6.76
CA ALA A 74 4.11 10.41 -6.77
C ALA A 74 3.86 9.75 -5.40
N LEU A 75 4.93 9.42 -4.69
CA LEU A 75 4.91 8.56 -3.49
C LEU A 75 4.77 9.34 -2.18
N CYS A 76 5.07 10.64 -2.18
CA CYS A 76 5.03 11.49 -0.99
C CYS A 76 4.19 12.74 -1.23
N GLY A 77 3.47 13.19 -0.20
CA GLY A 77 2.71 14.45 -0.24
C GLY A 77 1.27 14.31 0.28
N PRO A 78 0.42 15.33 0.01
CA PRO A 78 -0.96 15.32 0.46
C PRO A 78 -1.72 14.10 -0.06
N ALA A 79 -2.37 13.35 0.83
CA ALA A 79 -3.17 12.17 0.55
C ALA A 79 -4.52 12.28 1.24
N PHE A 80 -5.57 11.81 0.59
CA PHE A 80 -6.90 11.74 1.16
C PHE A 80 -7.24 10.31 1.55
N VAL A 81 -7.55 10.08 2.82
CA VAL A 81 -8.04 8.79 3.33
C VAL A 81 -9.55 8.78 3.25
N MET A 82 -10.08 7.96 2.36
CA MET A 82 -11.52 7.81 2.15
C MET A 82 -12.08 6.74 3.07
N ASP A 83 -13.16 7.06 3.77
CA ASP A 83 -13.84 6.12 4.66
C ASP A 83 -14.80 5.22 3.86
N LEU A 84 -14.39 3.97 3.70
CA LEU A 84 -15.15 2.92 3.02
C LEU A 84 -15.33 1.68 3.92
N ARG A 85 -15.37 1.88 5.26
CA ARG A 85 -15.40 0.78 6.24
C ARG A 85 -16.61 -0.14 6.11
N ASP A 86 -17.66 0.31 5.43
CA ASP A 86 -18.85 -0.49 5.15
C ASP A 86 -18.73 -1.31 3.85
N VAL A 87 -17.65 -1.12 3.06
CA VAL A 87 -17.42 -1.84 1.80
C VAL A 87 -16.54 -3.05 2.07
N ALA A 88 -17.11 -4.25 1.93
CA ALA A 88 -16.42 -5.52 2.17
C ALA A 88 -16.02 -6.26 0.88
N GLY A 89 -16.58 -5.86 -0.27
CA GLY A 89 -16.35 -6.47 -1.59
C GLY A 89 -15.83 -5.48 -2.61
N ALA A 90 -16.42 -5.48 -3.82
CA ALA A 90 -16.01 -4.55 -4.86
C ALA A 90 -16.34 -3.10 -4.50
N ILE A 91 -15.33 -2.24 -4.57
CA ILE A 91 -15.50 -0.78 -4.52
C ILE A 91 -15.96 -0.35 -5.91
N GLU A 92 -17.19 0.15 -5.99
CA GLU A 92 -17.84 0.58 -7.22
C GLU A 92 -17.79 2.12 -7.37
N PRO A 93 -18.04 2.68 -8.57
CA PRO A 93 -18.09 4.14 -8.79
C PRO A 93 -18.91 4.91 -7.77
N ALA A 94 -20.05 4.38 -7.33
CA ALA A 94 -20.92 5.01 -6.34
C ALA A 94 -20.23 5.18 -4.98
N ASN A 95 -19.31 4.27 -4.61
CA ASN A 95 -18.55 4.38 -3.37
C ASN A 95 -17.53 5.54 -3.40
N LEU A 96 -17.18 6.04 -4.59
CA LEU A 96 -16.25 7.15 -4.81
C LEU A 96 -16.95 8.51 -4.94
N GLU A 97 -18.27 8.57 -4.73
CA GLU A 97 -19.00 9.83 -4.69
C GLU A 97 -18.47 10.72 -3.56
N GLY A 98 -18.34 12.02 -3.83
CA GLY A 98 -17.78 12.96 -2.85
C GLY A 98 -16.26 12.92 -2.69
N LEU A 99 -15.52 12.08 -3.46
CA LEU A 99 -14.07 12.09 -3.48
C LEU A 99 -13.55 13.51 -3.82
N PRO A 100 -12.78 14.19 -2.95
CA PRO A 100 -12.22 15.49 -3.27
C PRO A 100 -11.14 15.38 -4.37
N ARG A 101 -10.74 16.52 -4.92
CA ARG A 101 -9.57 16.54 -5.81
C ARG A 101 -8.31 16.23 -5.00
N CYS A 102 -7.66 15.13 -5.32
CA CYS A 102 -6.42 14.68 -4.71
C CYS A 102 -5.57 13.93 -5.75
N GLU A 103 -4.28 13.83 -5.50
CA GLU A 103 -3.35 13.01 -6.30
C GLU A 103 -3.07 11.65 -5.66
N ARG A 104 -3.27 11.52 -4.35
CA ARG A 104 -3.06 10.30 -3.59
C ARG A 104 -4.32 9.97 -2.83
N LEU A 105 -4.86 8.80 -3.12
CA LEU A 105 -6.09 8.29 -2.50
C LEU A 105 -5.78 7.04 -1.69
N ILE A 106 -6.25 7.01 -0.45
CA ILE A 106 -6.13 5.84 0.44
C ILE A 106 -7.54 5.34 0.75
N LEU A 107 -7.77 4.07 0.48
CA LEU A 107 -9.05 3.40 0.63
C LEU A 107 -9.05 2.63 1.96
N ARG A 108 -9.72 3.16 2.97
CA ARG A 108 -9.91 2.53 4.27
C ARG A 108 -11.21 1.75 4.26
N THR A 109 -11.13 0.43 4.07
CA THR A 109 -12.30 -0.43 3.81
C THR A 109 -12.66 -1.32 5.01
N ALA A 110 -13.60 -2.25 4.81
CA ALA A 110 -13.91 -3.29 5.78
C ALA A 110 -12.72 -4.23 6.07
N ASN A 111 -11.67 -4.25 5.22
CA ASN A 111 -10.45 -5.01 5.47
C ASN A 111 -9.79 -4.59 6.79
N THR A 112 -9.71 -3.27 7.05
CA THR A 112 -9.24 -2.72 8.34
C THR A 112 -10.14 -3.17 9.50
N SER A 113 -11.46 -3.03 9.38
CA SER A 113 -12.41 -3.42 10.43
C SER A 113 -12.33 -4.92 10.75
N ARG A 114 -12.01 -5.74 9.75
CA ARG A 114 -11.80 -7.19 9.86
C ARG A 114 -10.36 -7.54 10.29
N SER A 115 -9.49 -6.55 10.48
CA SER A 115 -8.08 -6.72 10.85
C SER A 115 -7.31 -7.67 9.93
N LEU A 116 -7.57 -7.63 8.62
CA LEU A 116 -7.00 -8.60 7.68
C LEU A 116 -5.47 -8.51 7.61
N MET A 117 -4.89 -7.29 7.70
CA MET A 117 -3.43 -7.11 7.71
C MET A 117 -2.74 -7.54 9.02
N ARG A 118 -3.50 -7.90 10.05
CA ARG A 118 -3.01 -8.46 11.31
C ARG A 118 -3.13 -9.98 11.37
N SER A 119 -3.67 -10.61 10.32
CA SER A 119 -3.75 -12.05 10.15
C SER A 119 -2.70 -12.53 9.16
N ARG A 120 -1.93 -13.56 9.52
CA ARG A 120 -1.00 -14.21 8.59
C ARG A 120 -1.71 -15.04 7.50
N ASN A 121 -2.99 -15.36 7.73
CA ASN A 121 -3.74 -16.20 6.79
C ASN A 121 -4.29 -15.33 5.68
N PHE A 122 -3.94 -15.66 4.43
CA PHE A 122 -4.54 -15.04 3.27
C PHE A 122 -6.03 -15.38 3.18
N THR A 123 -6.84 -14.39 2.80
CA THR A 123 -8.26 -14.60 2.44
C THR A 123 -8.53 -14.05 1.05
N ARG A 124 -9.36 -14.75 0.29
CA ARG A 124 -9.82 -14.28 -1.03
C ARG A 124 -11.06 -13.38 -0.96
N ASP A 125 -11.62 -13.25 0.23
CA ASP A 125 -12.77 -12.40 0.53
C ASP A 125 -12.29 -11.11 1.18
N TYR A 126 -12.06 -10.06 0.37
CA TYR A 126 -11.60 -8.75 0.78
C TYR A 126 -12.15 -7.63 -0.13
N ALA A 127 -12.18 -6.42 0.40
CA ALA A 127 -12.56 -5.24 -0.37
C ALA A 127 -11.47 -4.89 -1.39
N HIS A 128 -11.88 -4.61 -2.63
CA HIS A 128 -11.00 -4.37 -3.77
C HIS A 128 -11.66 -3.40 -4.76
N LEU A 129 -10.90 -2.78 -5.66
CA LEU A 129 -11.45 -1.93 -6.72
C LEU A 129 -12.12 -2.76 -7.80
N SER A 130 -13.29 -2.32 -8.27
CA SER A 130 -13.81 -2.73 -9.57
C SER A 130 -13.02 -2.02 -10.69
N LEU A 131 -13.03 -2.59 -11.90
CA LEU A 131 -12.42 -1.92 -13.07
C LEU A 131 -13.09 -0.58 -13.37
N SER A 132 -14.39 -0.47 -13.12
CA SER A 132 -15.14 0.79 -13.28
C SER A 132 -14.69 1.86 -12.28
N ALA A 133 -14.44 1.50 -11.03
CA ALA A 133 -13.88 2.42 -10.04
C ALA A 133 -12.44 2.83 -10.40
N ALA A 134 -11.61 1.89 -10.86
CA ALA A 134 -10.25 2.21 -11.31
C ALA A 134 -10.25 3.24 -12.46
N LYS A 135 -11.19 3.17 -13.39
CA LYS A 135 -11.37 4.18 -14.46
C LYS A 135 -11.68 5.56 -13.90
N ILE A 136 -12.51 5.67 -12.86
CA ILE A 136 -12.77 6.94 -12.16
C ILE A 136 -11.49 7.53 -11.58
N LEU A 137 -10.62 6.70 -10.99
CA LEU A 137 -9.34 7.18 -10.46
C LEU A 137 -8.42 7.72 -11.56
N ILE A 138 -8.40 7.04 -12.71
CA ILE A 138 -7.64 7.45 -13.90
C ILE A 138 -8.15 8.82 -14.41
N ASP A 139 -9.45 8.96 -14.60
CA ASP A 139 -10.09 10.18 -15.09
C ASP A 139 -9.90 11.38 -14.14
N ARG A 140 -9.73 11.10 -12.84
CA ARG A 140 -9.46 12.11 -11.80
C ARG A 140 -8.00 12.50 -11.65
N GLY A 141 -7.08 11.84 -12.38
CA GLY A 141 -5.65 12.12 -12.33
C GLY A 141 -4.99 11.69 -11.02
N ILE A 142 -5.49 10.63 -10.38
CA ILE A 142 -4.82 10.02 -9.22
C ILE A 142 -3.45 9.51 -9.67
N ARG A 143 -2.44 9.68 -8.83
CA ARG A 143 -1.06 9.21 -9.06
C ARG A 143 -0.69 8.01 -8.19
N LEU A 144 -1.35 7.88 -7.02
CA LEU A 144 -1.15 6.79 -6.09
C LEU A 144 -2.49 6.38 -5.49
N VAL A 145 -2.77 5.09 -5.44
CA VAL A 145 -3.90 4.52 -4.71
C VAL A 145 -3.41 3.52 -3.66
N GLY A 146 -3.77 3.75 -2.39
CA GLY A 146 -3.46 2.83 -1.29
C GLY A 146 -4.68 2.04 -0.85
N ILE A 147 -4.48 0.77 -0.45
CA ILE A 147 -5.54 -0.08 0.09
C ILE A 147 -5.07 -0.87 1.31
N ASP A 148 -6.01 -1.19 2.17
CA ASP A 148 -5.81 -1.90 3.45
C ASP A 148 -5.87 -3.42 3.33
N TYR A 149 -5.40 -3.98 2.20
CA TYR A 149 -5.13 -5.40 2.01
C TYR A 149 -4.10 -5.63 0.89
N LEU A 150 -3.70 -6.90 0.74
CA LEU A 150 -2.58 -7.36 -0.12
C LEU A 150 -2.84 -7.22 -1.63
N SER A 151 -3.99 -6.71 -2.06
CA SER A 151 -4.27 -6.39 -3.45
C SER A 151 -5.36 -5.33 -3.61
N VAL A 152 -5.14 -4.38 -4.53
CA VAL A 152 -6.17 -3.44 -5.02
C VAL A 152 -7.21 -4.13 -5.88
N GLU A 153 -6.93 -5.33 -6.36
CA GLU A 153 -7.78 -6.09 -7.28
C GLU A 153 -8.30 -7.37 -6.64
N ARG A 154 -9.45 -7.86 -7.09
CA ARG A 154 -9.97 -9.16 -6.70
C ARG A 154 -8.96 -10.25 -7.04
N PHE A 155 -8.78 -11.21 -6.14
CA PHE A 155 -7.93 -12.37 -6.41
C PHE A 155 -8.47 -13.16 -7.62
N ALA A 156 -7.80 -13.02 -8.75
CA ALA A 156 -8.11 -13.70 -10.00
C ALA A 156 -6.80 -13.86 -10.82
N PRO A 157 -6.05 -14.96 -10.66
CA PRO A 157 -4.69 -15.09 -11.20
C PRO A 157 -4.57 -14.91 -12.73
N SER A 158 -5.67 -15.07 -13.46
CA SER A 158 -5.65 -15.07 -14.93
C SER A 158 -5.84 -13.70 -15.59
N GLU A 159 -6.40 -12.69 -14.89
CA GLU A 159 -6.74 -11.39 -15.51
C GLU A 159 -6.56 -10.20 -14.55
N PRO A 160 -5.34 -9.64 -14.41
CA PRO A 160 -5.08 -8.48 -13.56
C PRO A 160 -5.50 -7.17 -14.27
N ALA A 161 -6.81 -7.01 -14.54
CA ALA A 161 -7.34 -5.92 -15.35
C ALA A 161 -7.24 -4.57 -14.64
N VAL A 162 -7.45 -4.54 -13.31
CA VAL A 162 -7.38 -3.32 -12.50
C VAL A 162 -5.93 -2.87 -12.38
N HIS A 163 -5.00 -3.75 -12.00
CA HIS A 163 -3.57 -3.42 -11.95
C HIS A 163 -3.07 -2.87 -13.28
N ARG A 164 -3.36 -3.58 -14.38
CA ARG A 164 -2.95 -3.12 -15.71
C ARG A 164 -3.52 -1.77 -16.08
N ALA A 165 -4.77 -1.49 -15.73
CA ALA A 165 -5.39 -0.20 -16.01
C ALA A 165 -4.72 0.92 -15.20
N LEU A 166 -4.51 0.72 -13.90
CA LEU A 166 -3.86 1.69 -13.02
C LEU A 166 -2.42 1.96 -13.46
N LEU A 167 -1.60 0.91 -13.62
CA LEU A 167 -0.19 1.03 -13.97
C LEU A 167 0.04 1.64 -15.36
N ARG A 168 -0.82 1.33 -16.35
CA ARG A 168 -0.77 1.99 -17.68
C ARG A 168 -1.07 3.48 -17.59
N ALA A 169 -1.89 3.89 -16.66
CA ALA A 169 -2.20 5.30 -16.42
C ALA A 169 -1.17 6.01 -15.50
N GLY A 170 -0.12 5.30 -15.06
CA GLY A 170 0.90 5.84 -14.16
C GLY A 170 0.46 5.94 -12.70
N ILE A 171 -0.61 5.25 -12.32
CA ILE A 171 -1.09 5.19 -10.93
C ILE A 171 -0.35 4.04 -10.23
N ILE A 172 0.31 4.36 -9.12
CA ILE A 172 1.07 3.39 -8.32
C ILE A 172 0.16 2.80 -7.24
N PRO A 173 -0.11 1.48 -7.24
CA PRO A 173 -0.76 0.79 -6.13
C PRO A 173 0.18 0.73 -4.92
N VAL A 174 -0.37 1.00 -3.72
CA VAL A 174 0.25 0.73 -2.42
C VAL A 174 -0.68 -0.19 -1.66
N GLU A 175 -0.22 -1.36 -1.33
CA GLU A 175 -1.01 -2.47 -0.82
C GLU A 175 -0.56 -2.88 0.58
N GLY A 176 -1.41 -3.58 1.30
CA GLY A 176 -1.06 -4.09 2.62
C GLY A 176 -0.93 -3.02 3.71
N LEU A 177 -1.66 -1.90 3.61
CA LEU A 177 -1.68 -0.87 4.65
C LEU A 177 -2.47 -1.33 5.88
N ASP A 178 -1.91 -1.21 7.08
CA ASP A 178 -2.68 -1.29 8.34
C ASP A 178 -3.25 0.09 8.68
N LEU A 179 -4.49 0.35 8.27
CA LEU A 179 -5.15 1.63 8.47
C LEU A 179 -5.94 1.73 9.78
N THR A 180 -5.70 0.84 10.75
CA THR A 180 -6.45 0.81 12.03
C THR A 180 -6.42 2.16 12.73
N ASP A 181 -5.26 2.81 12.80
CA ASP A 181 -5.04 4.06 13.51
C ASP A 181 -5.02 5.30 12.58
N VAL A 182 -5.30 5.11 11.29
CA VAL A 182 -5.34 6.20 10.30
C VAL A 182 -6.78 6.69 10.12
N GLU A 183 -7.10 7.83 10.69
CA GLU A 183 -8.42 8.45 10.58
C GLU A 183 -8.71 8.93 9.14
N PRO A 184 -10.00 8.89 8.69
CA PRO A 184 -10.40 9.47 7.41
C PRO A 184 -10.08 10.97 7.31
N GLY A 185 -9.86 11.44 6.08
CA GLY A 185 -9.55 12.85 5.80
C GLY A 185 -8.15 13.07 5.26
N TRP A 186 -7.64 14.31 5.36
CA TRP A 186 -6.37 14.70 4.78
C TRP A 186 -5.20 14.39 5.70
N TRP A 187 -4.17 13.81 5.09
CA TRP A 187 -2.87 13.53 5.68
C TRP A 187 -1.76 13.91 4.70
N GLU A 188 -0.54 13.98 5.19
CA GLU A 188 0.65 13.90 4.35
C GLU A 188 1.17 12.46 4.41
N LEU A 189 1.24 11.81 3.27
CA LEU A 189 1.79 10.46 3.10
C LEU A 189 3.28 10.53 2.83
N LEU A 190 4.05 9.66 3.48
CA LEU A 190 5.45 9.36 3.21
C LEU A 190 5.53 7.85 2.94
N CYS A 191 5.75 7.46 1.67
CA CYS A 191 5.69 6.07 1.25
C CYS A 191 6.78 5.77 0.21
N LEU A 192 8.04 5.70 0.68
CA LEU A 192 9.17 5.47 -0.21
C LEU A 192 9.59 3.99 -0.21
N PRO A 193 9.83 3.39 -1.39
CA PRO A 193 10.36 2.05 -1.53
C PRO A 193 11.86 1.97 -1.23
N LEU A 194 12.35 0.76 -1.06
CA LEU A 194 13.76 0.48 -1.24
C LEU A 194 14.13 0.68 -2.73
N LYS A 195 15.28 1.26 -3.01
CA LYS A 195 15.76 1.47 -4.37
C LYS A 195 16.38 0.18 -4.93
N ILE A 196 15.56 -0.80 -5.23
CA ILE A 196 15.98 -2.11 -5.73
C ILE A 196 16.03 -2.06 -7.26
N ALA A 197 17.21 -2.24 -7.84
CA ALA A 197 17.40 -2.17 -9.29
C ALA A 197 16.65 -3.30 -10.01
N GLY A 198 15.83 -2.94 -11.00
CA GLY A 198 15.06 -3.85 -11.86
C GLY A 198 13.89 -4.54 -11.15
N SER A 199 13.51 -4.11 -9.94
CA SER A 199 12.44 -4.76 -9.19
C SER A 199 11.05 -4.32 -9.64
N ASP A 200 10.13 -5.28 -9.63
CA ASP A 200 8.71 -5.13 -9.96
C ASP A 200 7.87 -4.56 -8.80
N GLY A 201 8.45 -4.42 -7.62
CA GLY A 201 7.83 -3.85 -6.43
C GLY A 201 8.84 -3.67 -5.31
N SER A 202 8.36 -3.18 -4.17
CA SER A 202 9.19 -3.06 -2.97
C SER A 202 8.33 -2.95 -1.71
N PRO A 203 8.75 -3.58 -0.60
CA PRO A 203 8.24 -3.20 0.71
C PRO A 203 8.49 -1.71 0.95
N VAL A 204 7.55 -1.07 1.63
CA VAL A 204 7.60 0.36 1.97
C VAL A 204 7.38 0.59 3.46
N ARG A 205 7.91 1.70 3.99
CA ARG A 205 7.45 2.25 5.25
C ARG A 205 6.43 3.34 4.96
N ALA A 206 5.14 3.03 5.14
CA ALA A 206 4.05 3.96 4.90
C ALA A 206 3.71 4.73 6.19
N LEU A 207 4.08 6.01 6.23
CA LEU A 207 3.81 6.90 7.35
C LEU A 207 2.80 7.96 6.94
N PHE A 208 1.82 8.18 7.78
CA PHE A 208 0.88 9.30 7.68
C PHE A 208 1.25 10.33 8.73
N ARG A 209 1.35 11.62 8.34
CA ARG A 209 1.59 12.69 9.30
C ARG A 209 0.63 13.85 9.10
N ARG A 210 0.36 14.58 10.19
CA ARG A 210 -0.34 15.86 10.18
C ARG A 210 0.13 16.72 11.34
N PRO A 211 -0.03 18.07 11.29
CA PRO A 211 0.32 18.94 12.40
C PRO A 211 -0.40 18.49 13.68
N ALA A 212 0.33 18.39 14.79
CA ALA A 212 -0.26 18.08 16.09
C ALA A 212 -1.20 19.21 16.51
N GLY A 213 -2.43 18.89 16.90
CA GLY A 213 -3.44 19.87 17.32
C GLY A 213 -4.39 20.36 16.23
N GLN A 214 -4.28 19.90 14.99
CA GLN A 214 -5.27 20.14 13.94
C GLN A 214 -6.03 18.86 13.63
N GLY A 215 -7.17 18.66 14.28
CA GLY A 215 -8.22 17.76 13.79
C GLY A 215 -8.72 18.30 12.45
N GLY A 216 -8.29 17.67 11.35
CA GLY A 216 -8.86 17.75 10.03
C GLY A 216 -8.87 19.12 9.35
N ARG A 217 -7.78 19.55 8.73
CA ARG A 217 -7.75 20.36 7.47
C ARG A 217 -6.31 20.59 7.04
N LEU A 218 -5.72 19.68 6.28
CA LEU A 218 -4.71 20.07 5.29
C LEU A 218 -5.48 20.60 4.08
N ARG A 219 -5.29 21.87 3.73
CA ARG A 219 -5.82 22.39 2.46
C ARG A 219 -4.90 21.91 1.34
N ALA A 220 -5.48 21.35 0.28
CA ALA A 220 -4.80 21.19 -1.00
C ALA A 220 -4.26 22.58 -1.43
N ARG A 221 -3.00 22.66 -1.77
CA ARG A 221 -2.40 23.81 -2.48
C ARG A 221 -2.60 23.66 -3.97
#